data_734f7604fae580180a95200a35b8dd26
#
_entry.id   734f7604fae580180a95200a35b8dd26
#
_cell.length_a   1.000
_cell.length_b   1.000
_cell.length_c   1.000
_cell.angle_alpha   90.00
_cell.angle_beta   90.00
_cell.angle_gamma   90.00
#
_symmetry.space_group_name_H-M   'P 1'
#
loop_
_entity.id
_entity.type
_entity.pdbx_description
1 polymer ?
#
loop_
_entity_poly.entity_id
_entity_poly.type
_entity_poly.pdbx_seq_one_letter_code
_entity_poly.pdbx_strand_id
1 'polypeptide(L)'
;KIEGIALAADGRATAGRRIPTPRDDYDGTVRAIASLVASIESDVHAHGTVGIGMPGAISPATGLVKNANSTWLNGRPLREDLERVLGRSVRLANDANCFALSEACDGAAAGAEVVFGVIIGTGTGGGVVVRRQVLTGPNAVSGEWGHNPLPWPEPDEWPGAACYCGRSGCIETFLSGPGLARDHERVTGVAMSGELIAARAAEGDEQAEGALRRYEGRMARALATIINTLDPDVIVLGGGLSK
;
A
#
# COMPACT_ATOMS: atom_id res chain seq x y z
N LYS A 1 7.15 -10.40 2.14
CA LYS A 1 8.34 -10.48 1.28
C LYS A 1 8.99 -9.12 1.17
N ILE A 2 10.33 -9.09 1.05
CA ILE A 2 11.13 -7.89 0.76
C ILE A 2 11.63 -8.04 -0.66
N GLU A 3 11.47 -7.00 -1.47
CA GLU A 3 11.95 -6.95 -2.84
C GLU A 3 12.89 -5.76 -3.01
N GLY A 4 14.02 -5.97 -3.66
CA GLY A 4 15.00 -4.94 -3.98
C GLY A 4 15.25 -4.91 -5.47
N ILE A 5 15.41 -3.71 -6.01
CA ILE A 5 15.80 -3.48 -7.40
C ILE A 5 16.94 -2.45 -7.46
N ALA A 6 17.85 -2.62 -8.39
CA ALA A 6 18.82 -1.60 -8.78
C ALA A 6 18.32 -0.87 -10.01
N LEU A 7 18.30 0.46 -9.95
CA LEU A 7 17.94 1.32 -11.07
C LEU A 7 19.19 2.06 -11.58
N ALA A 8 19.39 2.05 -12.88
CA ALA A 8 20.38 2.89 -13.56
C ALA A 8 19.90 4.36 -13.53
N ALA A 9 20.77 5.30 -13.91
CA ALA A 9 20.46 6.73 -13.94
C ALA A 9 19.30 7.11 -14.88
N ASP A 10 19.01 6.28 -15.85
CA ASP A 10 17.91 6.41 -16.80
C ASP A 10 16.59 5.77 -16.28
N GLY A 11 16.56 5.25 -15.03
CA GLY A 11 15.42 4.59 -14.41
C GLY A 11 15.26 3.10 -14.79
N ARG A 12 16.09 2.55 -15.66
CA ARG A 12 16.00 1.16 -16.09
C ARG A 12 16.47 0.21 -14.96
N ALA A 13 15.66 -0.82 -14.67
CA ALA A 13 16.04 -1.87 -13.72
C ALA A 13 17.21 -2.71 -14.29
N THR A 14 18.28 -2.85 -13.51
CA THR A 14 19.50 -3.57 -13.89
C THR A 14 19.69 -4.87 -13.12
N ALA A 15 19.17 -4.94 -11.90
CA ALA A 15 19.13 -6.17 -11.09
C ALA A 15 17.93 -6.12 -10.16
N GLY A 16 17.45 -7.29 -9.73
CA GLY A 16 16.34 -7.40 -8.78
C GLY A 16 16.37 -8.72 -8.02
N ARG A 17 15.99 -8.68 -6.76
CA ARG A 17 15.86 -9.86 -5.89
C ARG A 17 14.67 -9.73 -4.97
N ARG A 18 14.09 -10.89 -4.66
CA ARG A 18 12.99 -11.00 -3.71
C ARG A 18 13.33 -12.06 -2.66
N ILE A 19 13.16 -11.71 -1.39
CA ILE A 19 13.45 -12.58 -0.25
C ILE A 19 12.24 -12.69 0.69
N PRO A 20 12.14 -13.74 1.50
CA PRO A 20 11.15 -13.80 2.57
C PRO A 20 11.38 -12.67 3.59
N THR A 21 10.29 -12.11 4.13
CA THR A 21 10.37 -11.19 5.27
C THR A 21 10.52 -12.00 6.56
N PRO A 22 11.54 -11.73 7.42
CA PRO A 22 11.59 -12.26 8.78
C PRO A 22 10.40 -11.69 9.58
N ARG A 23 9.37 -12.51 9.77
CA ARG A 23 8.17 -12.09 10.51
C ARG A 23 8.45 -12.06 12.00
N ASP A 24 7.90 -11.05 12.68
CA ASP A 24 8.01 -10.86 14.12
C ASP A 24 9.46 -10.75 14.64
N ASP A 25 10.41 -10.50 13.72
CA ASP A 25 11.84 -10.33 13.99
C ASP A 25 12.33 -9.00 13.37
N TYR A 26 12.39 -7.97 14.20
CA TYR A 26 12.87 -6.65 13.80
C TYR A 26 14.33 -6.67 13.34
N ASP A 27 15.21 -7.23 14.17
CA ASP A 27 16.65 -7.26 13.90
C ASP A 27 16.97 -8.14 12.69
N GLY A 28 16.25 -9.24 12.52
CA GLY A 28 16.29 -10.06 11.32
C GLY A 28 15.82 -9.30 10.09
N THR A 29 14.80 -8.46 10.21
CA THR A 29 14.33 -7.61 9.09
C THR A 29 15.41 -6.60 8.69
N VAL A 30 16.05 -5.93 9.64
CA VAL A 30 17.15 -4.98 9.36
C VAL A 30 18.31 -5.68 8.66
N ARG A 31 18.75 -6.84 9.19
CA ARG A 31 19.83 -7.65 8.58
C ARG A 31 19.46 -8.14 7.18
N ALA A 32 18.22 -8.58 6.99
CA ALA A 32 17.75 -9.06 5.68
C ALA A 32 17.77 -7.95 4.61
N ILE A 33 17.33 -6.75 4.98
CA ILE A 33 17.39 -5.57 4.09
C ILE A 33 18.86 -5.24 3.74
N ALA A 34 19.73 -5.16 4.75
CA ALA A 34 21.14 -4.85 4.51
C ALA A 34 21.83 -5.89 3.62
N SER A 35 21.58 -7.18 3.85
CA SER A 35 22.10 -8.28 3.03
C SER A 35 21.56 -8.23 1.60
N LEU A 36 20.29 -7.89 1.42
CA LEU A 36 19.67 -7.73 0.10
C LEU A 36 20.34 -6.59 -0.69
N VAL A 37 20.54 -5.44 -0.04
CA VAL A 37 21.22 -4.29 -0.65
C VAL A 37 22.65 -4.69 -1.08
N ALA A 38 23.44 -5.28 -0.17
CA ALA A 38 24.80 -5.71 -0.46
C ALA A 38 24.86 -6.73 -1.62
N SER A 39 23.90 -7.66 -1.66
CA SER A 39 23.82 -8.66 -2.75
C SER A 39 23.53 -8.01 -4.10
N ILE A 40 22.60 -7.06 -4.16
CA ILE A 40 22.26 -6.35 -5.40
C ILE A 40 23.43 -5.50 -5.86
N GLU A 41 24.10 -4.79 -4.95
CA GLU A 41 25.30 -4.00 -5.29
C GLU A 41 26.45 -4.85 -5.81
N SER A 42 26.62 -6.06 -5.28
CA SER A 42 27.57 -7.03 -5.80
C SER A 42 27.21 -7.47 -7.22
N ASP A 43 25.93 -7.70 -7.53
CA ASP A 43 25.48 -8.10 -8.86
C ASP A 43 25.72 -7.01 -9.91
N VAL A 44 25.54 -5.74 -9.54
CA VAL A 44 25.72 -4.60 -10.46
C VAL A 44 27.12 -4.00 -10.42
N HIS A 45 27.99 -4.49 -9.53
CA HIS A 45 29.36 -3.99 -9.31
C HIS A 45 29.42 -2.46 -9.05
N ALA A 46 28.41 -1.94 -8.33
CA ALA A 46 28.31 -0.51 -8.04
C ALA A 46 27.59 -0.25 -6.71
N HIS A 47 27.90 0.88 -6.09
CA HIS A 47 27.18 1.38 -4.92
C HIS A 47 26.21 2.48 -5.34
N GLY A 48 24.99 2.43 -4.80
CA GLY A 48 23.94 3.39 -5.08
C GLY A 48 23.39 4.09 -3.83
N THR A 49 22.49 5.03 -4.03
CA THR A 49 21.62 5.54 -2.96
C THR A 49 20.58 4.49 -2.61
N VAL A 50 20.14 4.44 -1.33
CA VAL A 50 19.15 3.47 -0.87
C VAL A 50 17.85 4.19 -0.54
N GLY A 51 16.78 3.80 -1.25
CA GLY A 51 15.39 4.20 -0.97
C GLY A 51 14.55 2.96 -0.65
N ILE A 52 13.68 3.06 0.35
CA ILE A 52 12.85 1.95 0.80
C ILE A 52 11.40 2.41 0.93
N GLY A 53 10.52 1.78 0.18
CA GLY A 53 9.07 1.82 0.40
C GLY A 53 8.70 0.83 1.51
N MET A 54 7.97 1.28 2.51
CA MET A 54 7.60 0.46 3.65
C MET A 54 6.13 0.66 4.04
N PRO A 55 5.48 -0.34 4.65
CA PRO A 55 4.15 -0.13 5.23
C PRO A 55 4.23 0.85 6.42
N GLY A 56 3.18 1.64 6.60
CA GLY A 56 3.15 2.69 7.62
C GLY A 56 4.04 3.88 7.29
N ALA A 57 4.47 4.63 8.29
CA ALA A 57 5.24 5.85 8.13
C ALA A 57 6.25 6.05 9.26
N ILE A 58 7.23 6.93 9.04
CA ILE A 58 8.10 7.44 10.10
C ILE A 58 7.39 8.63 10.76
N SER A 59 7.22 8.56 12.07
CA SER A 59 6.66 9.66 12.86
C SER A 59 7.57 10.88 12.82
N PRO A 60 7.10 12.05 12.36
CA PRO A 60 7.92 13.26 12.37
C PRO A 60 8.31 13.71 13.79
N ALA A 61 7.48 13.38 14.80
CA ALA A 61 7.72 13.77 16.19
C ALA A 61 8.76 12.91 16.90
N THR A 62 8.88 11.61 16.54
CA THR A 62 9.73 10.68 17.30
C THR A 62 10.82 10.00 16.46
N GLY A 63 10.76 10.07 15.13
CA GLY A 63 11.64 9.31 14.23
C GLY A 63 11.31 7.81 14.14
N LEU A 64 10.34 7.32 14.91
CA LEU A 64 10.01 5.90 14.99
C LEU A 64 8.95 5.51 13.94
N VAL A 65 8.97 4.23 13.54
CA VAL A 65 7.92 3.65 12.67
C VAL A 65 6.58 3.66 13.40
N LYS A 66 5.52 4.00 12.68
CA LYS A 66 4.13 3.95 13.13
C LYS A 66 3.19 3.40 12.05
N ASN A 67 2.03 2.86 12.46
CA ASN A 67 0.94 2.42 11.60
C ASN A 67 1.34 1.34 10.56
N ALA A 68 2.45 0.62 10.79
CA ALA A 68 2.82 -0.48 9.92
C ALA A 68 1.96 -1.72 10.23
N ASN A 69 1.44 -2.37 9.17
CA ASN A 69 0.80 -3.70 9.29
C ASN A 69 1.82 -4.79 9.63
N SER A 70 3.10 -4.58 9.33
CA SER A 70 4.23 -5.33 9.88
C SER A 70 4.51 -4.84 11.30
N THR A 71 3.70 -5.28 12.26
CA THR A 71 3.58 -4.69 13.60
C THR A 71 4.89 -4.67 14.39
N TRP A 72 5.83 -5.59 14.15
CA TRP A 72 7.15 -5.64 14.80
C TRP A 72 8.08 -4.47 14.43
N LEU A 73 7.72 -3.68 13.40
CA LEU A 73 8.42 -2.44 13.05
C LEU A 73 7.96 -1.25 13.90
N ASN A 74 6.72 -1.27 14.40
CA ASN A 74 6.15 -0.12 15.10
C ASN A 74 6.91 0.22 16.38
N GLY A 75 7.16 1.52 16.59
CA GLY A 75 7.93 2.02 17.72
C GLY A 75 9.45 1.81 17.60
N ARG A 76 9.96 1.37 16.45
CA ARG A 76 11.39 1.10 16.22
C ARG A 76 12.04 2.18 15.36
N PRO A 77 13.33 2.51 15.59
CA PRO A 77 14.09 3.52 14.85
C PRO A 77 14.67 2.95 13.54
N LEU A 78 13.81 2.46 12.65
CA LEU A 78 14.21 1.70 11.46
C LEU A 78 15.20 2.45 10.57
N ARG A 79 15.06 3.77 10.42
CA ARG A 79 15.97 4.58 9.60
C ARG A 79 17.38 4.54 10.19
N GLU A 80 17.53 4.87 11.47
CA GLU A 80 18.81 4.94 12.12
C GLU A 80 19.51 3.57 12.18
N ASP A 81 18.74 2.49 12.40
CA ASP A 81 19.29 1.14 12.44
C ASP A 81 19.77 0.69 11.04
N LEU A 82 19.03 1.00 9.99
CA LEU A 82 19.47 0.73 8.62
C LEU A 82 20.69 1.59 8.21
N GLU A 83 20.71 2.87 8.55
CA GLU A 83 21.86 3.76 8.27
C GLU A 83 23.11 3.28 8.99
N ARG A 84 22.98 2.79 10.23
CA ARG A 84 24.09 2.24 11.02
C ARG A 84 24.66 0.97 10.38
N VAL A 85 23.79 0.04 9.93
CA VAL A 85 24.23 -1.22 9.34
C VAL A 85 24.78 -1.03 7.93
N LEU A 86 24.19 -0.14 7.13
CA LEU A 86 24.62 0.15 5.77
C LEU A 86 25.78 1.16 5.69
N GLY A 87 26.08 1.88 6.79
CA GLY A 87 27.14 2.91 6.84
C GLY A 87 26.88 4.12 5.97
N ARG A 88 25.62 4.39 5.61
CA ARG A 88 25.21 5.50 4.72
C ARG A 88 23.74 5.88 4.92
N SER A 89 23.37 7.05 4.40
CA SER A 89 22.00 7.56 4.49
C SER A 89 21.00 6.68 3.75
N VAL A 90 19.80 6.53 4.35
CA VAL A 90 18.68 5.78 3.79
C VAL A 90 17.45 6.68 3.73
N ARG A 91 16.73 6.65 2.61
CA ARG A 91 15.43 7.32 2.49
C ARG A 91 14.32 6.30 2.70
N LEU A 92 13.42 6.57 3.66
CA LEU A 92 12.23 5.77 3.91
C LEU A 92 10.99 6.55 3.53
N ALA A 93 10.05 5.90 2.86
CA ALA A 93 8.72 6.45 2.57
C ALA A 93 7.65 5.36 2.70
N ASN A 94 6.40 5.78 2.87
CA ASN A 94 5.28 4.86 2.80
C ASN A 94 5.16 4.27 1.38
N ASP A 95 4.78 3.01 1.26
CA ASP A 95 4.69 2.27 0.00
C ASP A 95 3.64 2.84 -0.97
N ALA A 96 2.45 3.23 -0.46
CA ALA A 96 1.43 3.88 -1.28
C ALA A 96 1.87 5.27 -1.77
N ASN A 97 2.63 6.02 -0.95
CA ASN A 97 3.24 7.27 -1.38
C ASN A 97 4.30 7.06 -2.47
N CYS A 98 5.12 6.00 -2.37
CA CYS A 98 6.07 5.64 -3.42
C CYS A 98 5.36 5.30 -4.73
N PHE A 99 4.29 4.50 -4.66
CA PHE A 99 3.46 4.17 -5.81
C PHE A 99 2.86 5.42 -6.45
N ALA A 100 2.17 6.27 -5.68
CA ALA A 100 1.54 7.48 -6.19
C ALA A 100 2.56 8.41 -6.86
N LEU A 101 3.76 8.55 -6.27
CA LEU A 101 4.83 9.38 -6.84
C LEU A 101 5.37 8.80 -8.15
N SER A 102 5.57 7.49 -8.22
CA SER A 102 6.03 6.82 -9.44
C SER A 102 5.03 7.05 -10.57
N GLU A 103 3.74 6.81 -10.32
CA GLU A 103 2.68 7.03 -11.32
C GLU A 103 2.55 8.49 -11.77
N ALA A 104 2.77 9.44 -10.86
CA ALA A 104 2.76 10.87 -11.18
C ALA A 104 4.00 11.35 -11.94
N CYS A 105 5.15 10.66 -11.79
CA CYS A 105 6.40 11.05 -12.43
C CYS A 105 6.52 10.55 -13.88
N ASP A 106 6.30 9.26 -14.07
CA ASP A 106 6.55 8.56 -15.34
C ASP A 106 5.56 7.41 -15.62
N GLY A 107 4.53 7.24 -14.78
CA GLY A 107 3.48 6.23 -14.93
C GLY A 107 2.19 6.76 -15.57
N ALA A 108 1.06 6.16 -15.20
CA ALA A 108 -0.25 6.43 -15.78
C ALA A 108 -0.79 7.84 -15.52
N ALA A 109 -0.26 8.55 -14.51
CA ALA A 109 -0.63 9.91 -14.17
C ALA A 109 0.44 10.94 -14.55
N ALA A 110 1.38 10.58 -15.43
CA ALA A 110 2.42 11.51 -15.87
C ALA A 110 1.80 12.76 -16.52
N GLY A 111 2.20 13.94 -16.03
CA GLY A 111 1.68 15.23 -16.50
C GLY A 111 0.50 15.80 -15.71
N ALA A 112 -0.12 15.04 -14.81
CA ALA A 112 -1.14 15.52 -13.89
C ALA A 112 -0.52 16.35 -12.75
N GLU A 113 -1.21 17.40 -12.30
CA GLU A 113 -0.77 18.23 -11.18
C GLU A 113 -1.15 17.61 -9.82
N VAL A 114 -2.37 17.07 -9.71
CA VAL A 114 -2.89 16.46 -8.49
C VAL A 114 -3.25 15.00 -8.77
N VAL A 115 -2.55 14.09 -8.12
CA VAL A 115 -2.74 12.64 -8.28
C VAL A 115 -3.10 12.00 -6.96
N PHE A 116 -4.12 11.16 -6.98
CA PHE A 116 -4.42 10.25 -5.87
C PHE A 116 -4.11 8.81 -6.28
N GLY A 117 -3.05 8.24 -5.73
CA GLY A 117 -2.69 6.83 -5.93
C GLY A 117 -3.42 5.95 -4.91
N VAL A 118 -4.05 4.89 -5.37
CA VAL A 118 -4.77 3.90 -4.55
C VAL A 118 -4.09 2.56 -4.69
N ILE A 119 -3.66 1.96 -3.58
CA ILE A 119 -3.20 0.58 -3.56
C ILE A 119 -4.27 -0.30 -2.93
N ILE A 120 -4.64 -1.38 -3.65
CA ILE A 120 -5.63 -2.36 -3.22
C ILE A 120 -5.01 -3.75 -3.28
N GLY A 121 -4.85 -4.38 -2.12
CA GLY A 121 -4.23 -5.70 -1.99
C GLY A 121 -4.65 -6.38 -0.69
N THR A 122 -3.70 -6.78 0.15
CA THR A 122 -3.95 -7.28 1.51
C THR A 122 -4.60 -6.19 2.39
N GLY A 123 -4.26 -4.93 2.14
CA GLY A 123 -4.88 -3.75 2.73
C GLY A 123 -5.35 -2.77 1.65
N THR A 124 -5.77 -1.58 2.10
CA THR A 124 -6.16 -0.46 1.23
C THR A 124 -5.41 0.78 1.69
N GLY A 125 -4.47 1.23 0.87
CA GLY A 125 -3.67 2.43 1.10
C GLY A 125 -3.91 3.50 0.05
N GLY A 126 -3.39 4.69 0.29
CA GLY A 126 -3.40 5.77 -0.69
C GLY A 126 -2.22 6.73 -0.50
N GLY A 127 -1.91 7.45 -1.57
CA GLY A 127 -0.90 8.51 -1.58
C GLY A 127 -1.40 9.72 -2.36
N VAL A 128 -1.11 10.89 -1.85
CA VAL A 128 -1.43 12.17 -2.51
C VAL A 128 -0.16 12.77 -3.08
N VAL A 129 -0.18 13.11 -4.36
CA VAL A 129 0.91 13.81 -5.02
C VAL A 129 0.38 15.10 -5.62
N VAL A 130 1.06 16.20 -5.32
CA VAL A 130 0.75 17.52 -5.87
C VAL A 130 2.02 18.07 -6.53
N ARG A 131 1.95 18.36 -7.81
CA ARG A 131 3.08 18.89 -8.61
C ARG A 131 4.34 18.04 -8.47
N ARG A 132 4.18 16.72 -8.58
CA ARG A 132 5.24 15.71 -8.46
C ARG A 132 5.92 15.66 -7.08
N GLN A 133 5.22 16.12 -6.04
CA GLN A 133 5.68 16.06 -4.65
C GLN A 133 4.64 15.31 -3.80
N VAL A 134 5.09 14.34 -3.04
CA VAL A 134 4.22 13.62 -2.09
C VAL A 134 3.77 14.55 -0.99
N LEU A 135 2.47 14.61 -0.76
CA LEU A 135 1.88 15.30 0.39
C LEU A 135 1.88 14.36 1.59
N THR A 136 2.85 14.49 2.48
CA THR A 136 2.92 13.66 3.71
C THR A 136 2.12 14.25 4.87
N GLY A 137 2.02 15.57 4.91
CA GLY A 137 1.43 16.31 6.04
C GLY A 137 2.32 16.29 7.31
N PRO A 138 1.99 17.14 8.30
CA PRO A 138 2.79 17.28 9.52
C PRO A 138 2.78 16.05 10.42
N ASN A 139 1.77 15.20 10.27
CA ASN A 139 1.62 13.96 11.05
C ASN A 139 1.93 12.70 10.23
N ALA A 140 2.39 12.83 8.99
CA ALA A 140 2.61 11.72 8.07
C ALA A 140 1.42 10.73 8.04
N VAL A 141 0.22 11.26 7.80
CA VAL A 141 -1.05 10.49 7.67
C VAL A 141 -1.84 10.89 6.42
N SER A 142 -1.28 11.75 5.57
CA SER A 142 -1.94 12.10 4.31
C SER A 142 -2.01 10.87 3.42
N GLY A 143 -3.20 10.61 2.88
CA GLY A 143 -3.45 9.40 2.09
C GLY A 143 -3.89 8.16 2.88
N GLU A 144 -3.94 8.19 4.21
CA GLU A 144 -4.42 7.09 5.07
C GLU A 144 -5.96 6.91 5.02
N TRP A 145 -6.52 6.96 3.83
CA TRP A 145 -7.96 6.92 3.60
C TRP A 145 -8.59 5.57 3.90
N GLY A 146 -7.81 4.49 3.83
CA GLY A 146 -8.25 3.12 4.11
C GLY A 146 -8.80 2.94 5.53
N HIS A 147 -8.40 3.80 6.47
CA HIS A 147 -8.89 3.79 7.85
C HIS A 147 -10.01 4.81 8.14
N ASN A 148 -10.48 5.54 7.12
CA ASN A 148 -11.72 6.30 7.21
C ASN A 148 -12.92 5.32 7.21
N PRO A 149 -14.05 5.68 7.83
CA PRO A 149 -15.26 4.88 7.73
C PRO A 149 -15.75 4.82 6.27
N LEU A 150 -16.35 3.69 5.86
CA LEU A 150 -17.01 3.61 4.56
C LEU A 150 -18.11 4.69 4.49
N PRO A 151 -18.07 5.59 3.49
CA PRO A 151 -19.07 6.64 3.39
C PRO A 151 -20.40 6.09 2.91
N TRP A 152 -21.49 6.67 3.42
CA TRP A 152 -22.87 6.30 3.08
C TRP A 152 -23.10 4.78 3.09
N PRO A 153 -22.82 4.11 4.24
CA PRO A 153 -22.95 2.67 4.32
C PRO A 153 -24.41 2.25 4.17
N GLU A 154 -24.63 1.16 3.46
CA GLU A 154 -25.92 0.49 3.43
C GLU A 154 -26.22 -0.17 4.79
N PRO A 155 -27.49 -0.49 5.11
CA PRO A 155 -27.86 -1.04 6.42
C PRO A 155 -27.10 -2.33 6.80
N ASP A 156 -26.75 -3.18 5.83
CA ASP A 156 -25.99 -4.42 6.04
C ASP A 156 -24.48 -4.21 6.11
N GLU A 157 -24.01 -3.00 5.85
CA GLU A 157 -22.59 -2.58 5.96
C GLU A 157 -22.28 -1.95 7.33
N TRP A 158 -23.28 -1.65 8.16
CA TRP A 158 -23.12 -1.06 9.46
C TRP A 158 -23.28 -2.08 10.59
N PRO A 159 -22.41 -2.08 11.63
CA PRO A 159 -21.25 -1.20 11.87
C PRO A 159 -20.00 -1.58 11.09
N GLY A 160 -20.06 -2.59 10.22
CA GLY A 160 -18.94 -3.13 9.47
C GLY A 160 -18.02 -4.04 10.30
N ALA A 161 -17.04 -4.64 9.63
CA ALA A 161 -16.07 -5.52 10.27
C ALA A 161 -15.08 -4.75 11.14
N ALA A 162 -14.55 -5.41 12.18
CA ALA A 162 -13.47 -4.88 13.00
C ALA A 162 -12.20 -4.68 12.16
N CYS A 163 -11.54 -3.54 12.36
CA CYS A 163 -10.26 -3.20 11.75
C CYS A 163 -9.15 -3.28 12.80
N TYR A 164 -7.94 -3.65 12.39
CA TYR A 164 -6.77 -3.70 13.29
C TYR A 164 -6.40 -2.33 13.88
N CYS A 165 -6.87 -1.22 13.28
CA CYS A 165 -6.71 0.12 13.85
C CYS A 165 -7.56 0.36 15.11
N GLY A 166 -8.34 -0.63 15.57
CA GLY A 166 -9.20 -0.55 16.75
C GLY A 166 -10.61 -0.01 16.49
N ARG A 167 -10.96 0.28 15.23
CA ARG A 167 -12.28 0.74 14.81
C ARG A 167 -13.01 -0.33 14.01
N SER A 168 -14.26 -0.07 13.62
CA SER A 168 -15.04 -0.93 12.73
C SER A 168 -15.49 -0.15 11.49
N GLY A 169 -15.75 -0.87 10.39
CA GLY A 169 -16.30 -0.27 9.18
C GLY A 169 -15.33 0.64 8.42
N CYS A 170 -14.01 0.47 8.61
CA CYS A 170 -13.02 1.16 7.81
C CYS A 170 -13.11 0.74 6.33
N ILE A 171 -12.84 1.66 5.42
CA ILE A 171 -12.80 1.41 3.96
C ILE A 171 -11.99 0.14 3.64
N GLU A 172 -10.83 -0.05 4.26
CA GLU A 172 -10.01 -1.24 4.08
C GLU A 172 -10.73 -2.54 4.40
N THR A 173 -11.63 -2.55 5.38
CA THR A 173 -12.38 -3.77 5.73
C THR A 173 -13.35 -4.21 4.62
N PHE A 174 -13.62 -3.36 3.65
CA PHE A 174 -14.46 -3.64 2.49
C PHE A 174 -13.65 -3.75 1.19
N LEU A 175 -12.66 -2.87 1.01
CA LEU A 175 -11.95 -2.68 -0.25
C LEU A 175 -10.59 -3.37 -0.33
N SER A 176 -10.24 -4.23 0.63
CA SER A 176 -9.08 -5.13 0.53
C SER A 176 -9.46 -6.50 -0.02
N GLY A 177 -8.47 -7.31 -0.41
CA GLY A 177 -8.70 -8.71 -0.79
C GLY A 177 -9.41 -9.53 0.28
N PRO A 178 -8.96 -9.47 1.56
CA PRO A 178 -9.71 -10.06 2.68
C PRO A 178 -11.12 -9.48 2.85
N GLY A 179 -11.33 -8.20 2.53
CA GLY A 179 -12.65 -7.56 2.56
C GLY A 179 -13.60 -8.15 1.53
N LEU A 180 -13.15 -8.28 0.29
CA LEU A 180 -13.91 -8.92 -0.79
C LEU A 180 -14.24 -10.38 -0.48
N ALA A 181 -13.25 -11.15 0.00
CA ALA A 181 -13.43 -12.55 0.41
C ALA A 181 -14.49 -12.70 1.50
N ARG A 182 -14.44 -11.89 2.54
CA ARG A 182 -15.39 -11.88 3.64
C ARG A 182 -16.80 -11.49 3.20
N ASP A 183 -16.94 -10.51 2.30
CA ASP A 183 -18.26 -10.14 1.76
C ASP A 183 -18.87 -11.27 0.94
N HIS A 184 -18.08 -11.93 0.11
CA HIS A 184 -18.52 -13.10 -0.65
C HIS A 184 -18.99 -14.23 0.30
N GLU A 185 -18.18 -14.61 1.28
CA GLU A 185 -18.51 -15.64 2.26
C GLU A 185 -19.76 -15.29 3.08
N ARG A 186 -19.92 -14.03 3.50
CA ARG A 186 -21.09 -13.54 4.23
C ARG A 186 -22.40 -13.74 3.44
N VAL A 187 -22.35 -13.51 2.13
CA VAL A 187 -23.55 -13.56 1.27
C VAL A 187 -23.85 -14.97 0.76
N THR A 188 -22.81 -15.75 0.46
CA THR A 188 -22.96 -17.06 -0.19
C THR A 188 -22.77 -18.24 0.75
N GLY A 189 -22.15 -18.03 1.93
CA GLY A 189 -21.71 -19.09 2.82
C GLY A 189 -20.46 -19.82 2.35
N VAL A 190 -19.86 -19.42 1.22
CA VAL A 190 -18.69 -20.09 0.62
C VAL A 190 -17.45 -19.20 0.77
N ALA A 191 -16.43 -19.70 1.47
CA ALA A 191 -15.15 -19.04 1.59
C ALA A 191 -14.37 -19.13 0.27
N MET A 192 -13.93 -17.97 -0.24
CA MET A 192 -13.20 -17.87 -1.52
C MET A 192 -12.21 -16.70 -1.47
N SER A 193 -11.03 -16.86 -2.08
CA SER A 193 -10.08 -15.73 -2.18
C SER A 193 -10.54 -14.68 -3.19
N GLY A 194 -10.08 -13.42 -3.05
CA GLY A 194 -10.41 -12.35 -3.98
C GLY A 194 -10.02 -12.69 -5.44
N GLU A 195 -8.87 -13.34 -5.63
CA GLU A 195 -8.41 -13.78 -6.96
C GLU A 195 -9.35 -14.83 -7.56
N LEU A 196 -9.83 -15.78 -6.74
CA LEU A 196 -10.76 -16.82 -7.20
C LEU A 196 -12.15 -16.22 -7.49
N ILE A 197 -12.60 -15.24 -6.69
CA ILE A 197 -13.85 -14.51 -6.94
C ILE A 197 -13.78 -13.81 -8.30
N ALA A 198 -12.68 -13.10 -8.58
CA ALA A 198 -12.49 -12.42 -9.87
C ALA A 198 -12.48 -13.43 -11.05
N ALA A 199 -11.78 -14.56 -10.90
CA ALA A 199 -11.75 -15.61 -11.92
C ALA A 199 -13.13 -16.22 -12.17
N ARG A 200 -13.89 -16.53 -11.13
CA ARG A 200 -15.25 -17.07 -11.23
C ARG A 200 -16.24 -16.09 -11.86
N ALA A 201 -16.13 -14.81 -11.49
CA ALA A 201 -16.96 -13.78 -12.11
C ALA A 201 -16.69 -13.67 -13.62
N ALA A 202 -15.42 -13.76 -14.05
CA ALA A 202 -15.07 -13.79 -15.48
C ALA A 202 -15.60 -15.04 -16.23
N GLU A 203 -15.88 -16.13 -15.51
CA GLU A 203 -16.52 -17.34 -16.02
C GLU A 203 -18.08 -17.27 -16.00
N GLY A 204 -18.65 -16.15 -15.51
CA GLY A 204 -20.10 -15.94 -15.45
C GLY A 204 -20.78 -16.48 -14.18
N ASP A 205 -20.03 -16.68 -13.08
CA ASP A 205 -20.59 -17.02 -11.77
C ASP A 205 -21.33 -15.81 -11.20
N GLU A 206 -22.67 -15.88 -11.13
CA GLU A 206 -23.52 -14.77 -10.69
C GLU A 206 -23.24 -14.34 -9.24
N GLN A 207 -22.83 -15.25 -8.35
CA GLN A 207 -22.52 -14.92 -6.96
C GLN A 207 -21.19 -14.14 -6.87
N ALA A 208 -20.20 -14.55 -7.63
CA ALA A 208 -18.93 -13.87 -7.74
C ALA A 208 -19.08 -12.49 -8.38
N GLU A 209 -19.85 -12.38 -9.48
CA GLU A 209 -20.19 -11.08 -10.08
C GLU A 209 -20.92 -10.17 -9.10
N GLY A 210 -21.87 -10.72 -8.33
CA GLY A 210 -22.58 -9.98 -7.29
C GLY A 210 -21.63 -9.41 -6.23
N ALA A 211 -20.60 -10.16 -5.83
CA ALA A 211 -19.58 -9.68 -4.89
C ALA A 211 -18.74 -8.53 -5.50
N LEU A 212 -18.35 -8.64 -6.78
CA LEU A 212 -17.63 -7.57 -7.47
C LEU A 212 -18.48 -6.30 -7.62
N ARG A 213 -19.75 -6.41 -8.00
CA ARG A 213 -20.67 -5.25 -8.09
C ARG A 213 -20.80 -4.51 -6.75
N ARG A 214 -20.90 -5.24 -5.62
CA ARG A 214 -20.91 -4.61 -4.29
C ARG A 214 -19.58 -3.94 -3.97
N TYR A 215 -18.46 -4.61 -4.31
CA TYR A 215 -17.13 -4.05 -4.14
C TYR A 215 -16.95 -2.75 -4.93
N GLU A 216 -17.33 -2.72 -6.21
CA GLU A 216 -17.29 -1.55 -7.08
C GLU A 216 -18.14 -0.40 -6.56
N GLY A 217 -19.36 -0.68 -6.09
CA GLY A 217 -20.23 0.32 -5.47
C GLY A 217 -19.63 0.95 -4.22
N ARG A 218 -18.96 0.15 -3.37
CA ARG A 218 -18.21 0.65 -2.20
C ARG A 218 -17.00 1.48 -2.61
N MET A 219 -16.27 1.03 -3.63
CA MET A 219 -15.14 1.77 -4.19
C MET A 219 -15.58 3.13 -4.71
N ALA A 220 -16.66 3.19 -5.48
CA ALA A 220 -17.19 4.43 -6.02
C ALA A 220 -17.55 5.43 -4.90
N ARG A 221 -18.23 4.96 -3.84
CA ARG A 221 -18.56 5.80 -2.68
C ARG A 221 -17.31 6.29 -1.94
N ALA A 222 -16.35 5.41 -1.73
CA ALA A 222 -15.10 5.76 -1.05
C ALA A 222 -14.30 6.80 -1.88
N LEU A 223 -14.17 6.62 -3.18
CA LEU A 223 -13.47 7.55 -4.08
C LEU A 223 -14.22 8.89 -4.20
N ALA A 224 -15.55 8.92 -4.13
CA ALA A 224 -16.31 10.15 -4.14
C ALA A 224 -15.90 11.12 -3.01
N THR A 225 -15.52 10.61 -1.83
CA THR A 225 -15.01 11.47 -0.74
C THR A 225 -13.64 12.08 -1.07
N ILE A 226 -12.81 11.36 -1.79
CA ILE A 226 -11.51 11.86 -2.25
C ILE A 226 -11.71 12.92 -3.34
N ILE A 227 -12.59 12.66 -4.30
CA ILE A 227 -12.93 13.62 -5.35
C ILE A 227 -13.47 14.92 -4.74
N ASN A 228 -14.44 14.82 -3.83
CA ASN A 228 -15.05 15.98 -3.18
C ASN A 228 -14.09 16.77 -2.29
N THR A 229 -12.99 16.17 -1.83
CA THR A 229 -12.05 16.81 -0.89
C THR A 229 -10.79 17.31 -1.57
N LEU A 230 -10.28 16.56 -2.54
CA LEU A 230 -8.98 16.79 -3.16
C LEU A 230 -9.10 17.29 -4.60
N ASP A 231 -10.20 16.95 -5.30
CA ASP A 231 -10.42 17.23 -6.73
C ASP A 231 -9.21 16.86 -7.60
N PRO A 232 -8.77 15.58 -7.59
CA PRO A 232 -7.56 15.17 -8.29
C PRO A 232 -7.77 15.11 -9.79
N ASP A 233 -6.74 15.50 -10.58
CA ASP A 233 -6.76 15.33 -12.04
C ASP A 233 -6.84 13.87 -12.46
N VAL A 234 -6.16 12.98 -11.68
CA VAL A 234 -6.09 11.55 -11.96
C VAL A 234 -6.12 10.75 -10.65
N ILE A 235 -6.93 9.68 -10.64
CA ILE A 235 -6.87 8.62 -9.65
C ILE A 235 -6.25 7.39 -10.31
N VAL A 236 -5.15 6.88 -9.74
CA VAL A 236 -4.49 5.66 -10.24
C VAL A 236 -4.75 4.51 -9.29
N LEU A 237 -5.25 3.39 -9.81
CA LEU A 237 -5.47 2.17 -9.06
C LEU A 237 -4.31 1.20 -9.26
N GLY A 238 -3.73 0.70 -8.17
CA GLY A 238 -2.67 -0.27 -8.16
C GLY A 238 -2.87 -1.36 -7.11
N GLY A 239 -1.95 -2.32 -7.08
CA GLY A 239 -2.02 -3.47 -6.19
C GLY A 239 -2.62 -4.71 -6.85
N GLY A 240 -2.75 -5.79 -6.08
CA GLY A 240 -3.18 -7.10 -6.60
C GLY A 240 -4.62 -7.15 -7.12
N LEU A 241 -5.49 -6.30 -6.62
CA LEU A 241 -6.91 -6.23 -6.99
C LEU A 241 -7.21 -5.18 -8.07
N SER A 242 -6.21 -4.49 -8.60
CA SER A 242 -6.37 -3.54 -9.72
C SER A 242 -6.20 -4.18 -11.10
N LYS A 243 -5.93 -5.49 -11.13
CA LYS A 243 -5.64 -6.26 -12.36
C LYS A 243 -6.88 -6.92 -12.89
#